data_3de0f005de97eabf2217a14ef1018d3c
#
_entry.id   3de0f005de97eabf2217a14ef1018d3c
#
_cell.length_a   1.000
_cell.length_b   1.000
_cell.length_c   1.000
_cell.angle_alpha   90.00
_cell.angle_beta   90.00
_cell.angle_gamma   90.00
#
_symmetry.space_group_name_H-M   'P 1'
#
loop_
_entity.id
_entity.type
_entity.pdbx_description
1 polymer ?
#
loop_
_entity_poly.entity_id
_entity_poly.type
_entity_poly.pdbx_seq_one_letter_code
_entity_poly.pdbx_strand_id
1 'polypeptide(L)'
;MVPLMGERRGTFIVLLFCFYLSFFTSDIAFALPGNWSEVTRFTGSGSEILTTDYFTCDHVEWRIRWEYIPNPQFSNLSSFSAITYPQGEDFWYTNAILKIGTEDTNGTSYVQNGNGTFYLKINVGWTESYIIIVEQDLDSIPEFPSWIILPLFLAVTMSAIVFKKKLFNQQS
;
A
#
# COMPACT_ATOMS: atom_id res chain seq x y z
N MET A 1 -2.38 29.41 -53.48
CA MET A 1 -1.97 28.28 -52.64
C MET A 1 -2.11 28.67 -51.20
N VAL A 2 -3.25 28.35 -50.57
CA VAL A 2 -3.57 28.77 -49.21
C VAL A 2 -3.14 27.67 -48.25
N PRO A 3 -2.30 27.93 -47.24
CA PRO A 3 -1.85 26.87 -46.37
C PRO A 3 -2.95 26.46 -45.37
N LEU A 4 -3.12 25.16 -45.23
CA LEU A 4 -4.00 24.44 -44.31
C LEU A 4 -3.75 24.81 -42.84
N MET A 5 -4.34 25.92 -42.43
CA MET A 5 -4.25 26.43 -41.04
C MET A 5 -5.23 25.70 -40.10
N GLY A 6 -6.16 24.89 -40.64
CA GLY A 6 -7.19 24.19 -39.86
C GLY A 6 -6.71 22.92 -39.15
N GLU A 7 -5.79 22.17 -39.76
CA GLU A 7 -5.36 20.86 -39.19
C GLU A 7 -4.51 21.00 -37.92
N ARG A 8 -3.68 22.03 -37.80
CA ARG A 8 -2.86 22.23 -36.60
C ARG A 8 -3.69 22.58 -35.35
N ARG A 9 -4.81 23.28 -35.54
CA ARG A 9 -5.70 23.67 -34.42
C ARG A 9 -6.45 22.46 -33.85
N GLY A 10 -6.91 21.54 -34.70
CA GLY A 10 -7.59 20.32 -34.27
C GLY A 10 -6.68 19.40 -33.46
N THR A 11 -5.43 19.22 -33.90
CA THR A 11 -4.44 18.38 -33.20
C THR A 11 -4.08 18.94 -31.82
N PHE A 12 -3.96 20.26 -31.71
CA PHE A 12 -3.64 20.93 -30.44
C PHE A 12 -4.79 20.80 -29.43
N ILE A 13 -6.03 20.93 -29.88
CA ILE A 13 -7.24 20.78 -29.03
C ILE A 13 -7.35 19.34 -28.50
N VAL A 14 -7.11 18.34 -29.34
CA VAL A 14 -7.14 16.92 -28.91
C VAL A 14 -6.05 16.61 -27.89
N LEU A 15 -4.83 17.13 -28.08
CA LEU A 15 -3.75 16.96 -27.11
C LEU A 15 -4.05 17.63 -25.78
N LEU A 16 -4.65 18.82 -25.80
CA LEU A 16 -5.01 19.56 -24.60
C LEU A 16 -6.16 18.86 -23.85
N PHE A 17 -7.11 18.26 -24.57
CA PHE A 17 -8.21 17.49 -24.02
C PHE A 17 -7.73 16.16 -23.39
N CYS A 18 -6.81 15.45 -24.06
CA CYS A 18 -6.17 14.26 -23.49
C CYS A 18 -5.34 14.58 -22.25
N PHE A 19 -4.63 15.72 -22.25
CA PHE A 19 -3.89 16.20 -21.09
C PHE A 19 -4.84 16.54 -19.93
N TYR A 20 -5.94 17.21 -20.21
CA TYR A 20 -6.96 17.55 -19.23
C TYR A 20 -7.63 16.28 -18.63
N LEU A 21 -7.96 15.29 -19.46
CA LEU A 21 -8.51 14.00 -19.00
C LEU A 21 -7.53 13.26 -18.08
N SER A 22 -6.22 13.35 -18.32
CA SER A 22 -5.21 12.70 -17.47
C SER A 22 -5.18 13.26 -16.04
N PHE A 23 -5.57 14.53 -15.84
CA PHE A 23 -5.66 15.12 -14.50
C PHE A 23 -6.91 14.71 -13.71
N PHE A 24 -7.97 14.29 -14.38
CA PHE A 24 -9.23 13.93 -13.73
C PHE A 24 -9.39 12.42 -13.45
N THR A 25 -8.47 11.59 -13.96
CA THR A 25 -8.52 10.12 -13.73
C THR A 25 -7.72 9.66 -12.52
N SER A 26 -7.04 10.57 -11.86
CA SER A 26 -6.25 10.25 -10.68
C SER A 26 -7.11 10.29 -9.44
N ASP A 27 -7.89 9.41 -9.04
CA ASP A 27 -8.43 9.18 -7.68
C ASP A 27 -9.83 8.53 -7.62
N ILE A 28 -10.21 7.73 -8.62
CA ILE A 28 -11.32 6.81 -8.42
C ILE A 28 -10.73 5.40 -8.28
N ALA A 29 -9.87 5.21 -7.32
CA ALA A 29 -9.65 3.89 -6.77
C ALA A 29 -10.87 3.57 -5.89
N PHE A 30 -11.87 2.92 -6.44
CA PHE A 30 -12.84 2.20 -5.62
C PHE A 30 -12.01 1.17 -4.83
N ALA A 31 -11.83 1.44 -3.54
CA ALA A 31 -11.31 0.44 -2.63
C ALA A 31 -12.33 -0.70 -2.59
N LEU A 32 -12.13 -1.71 -3.40
CA LEU A 32 -12.81 -2.99 -3.25
C LEU A 32 -12.50 -3.48 -1.83
N PRO A 33 -13.46 -4.10 -1.13
CA PRO A 33 -13.17 -4.73 0.15
C PRO A 33 -12.02 -5.71 -0.09
N GLY A 34 -10.87 -5.45 0.53
CA GLY A 34 -9.64 -6.23 0.30
C GLY A 34 -9.86 -7.71 0.64
N ASN A 35 -9.34 -8.58 -0.20
CA ASN A 35 -9.33 -10.03 -0.01
C ASN A 35 -8.16 -10.40 0.91
N TRP A 36 -8.38 -10.28 2.21
CA TRP A 36 -7.34 -10.45 3.23
C TRP A 36 -7.09 -11.93 3.52
N SER A 37 -5.83 -12.34 3.43
CA SER A 37 -5.36 -13.69 3.77
C SER A 37 -4.42 -13.64 4.96
N GLU A 38 -4.61 -14.52 5.94
CA GLU A 38 -3.73 -14.65 7.09
C GLU A 38 -2.35 -15.18 6.66
N VAL A 39 -1.30 -14.45 7.02
CA VAL A 39 0.10 -14.82 6.81
C VAL A 39 0.62 -15.57 8.04
N THR A 40 0.38 -15.02 9.22
CA THR A 40 0.83 -15.61 10.48
C THR A 40 0.01 -15.09 11.66
N ARG A 41 0.12 -15.80 12.79
CA ARG A 41 -0.58 -15.47 14.04
C ARG A 41 0.34 -15.68 15.22
N PHE A 42 0.32 -14.73 16.15
CA PHE A 42 1.03 -14.78 17.41
C PHE A 42 0.04 -14.64 18.56
N THR A 43 0.21 -15.44 19.60
CA THR A 43 -0.62 -15.39 20.80
C THR A 43 0.25 -15.55 22.04
N GLY A 44 -0.14 -14.93 23.12
CA GLY A 44 0.57 -15.05 24.40
C GLY A 44 -0.24 -14.52 25.56
N SER A 45 0.35 -14.51 26.74
CA SER A 45 -0.29 -14.09 27.98
C SER A 45 0.73 -13.60 29.01
N GLY A 46 0.27 -12.82 29.99
CA GLY A 46 1.09 -12.37 31.11
C GLY A 46 1.89 -11.11 30.81
N SER A 47 3.13 -11.09 31.30
CA SER A 47 4.10 -10.02 31.03
C SER A 47 5.32 -10.64 30.38
N GLU A 48 5.55 -10.31 29.13
CA GLU A 48 6.64 -10.87 28.33
C GLU A 48 7.21 -9.88 27.35
N ILE A 49 8.48 -10.12 26.98
CA ILE A 49 9.15 -9.46 25.87
C ILE A 49 9.58 -10.57 24.91
N LEU A 50 9.02 -10.54 23.71
CA LEU A 50 9.22 -11.59 22.70
C LEU A 50 9.68 -10.98 21.39
N THR A 51 10.64 -11.63 20.75
CA THR A 51 10.95 -11.43 19.33
C THR A 51 10.42 -12.65 18.58
N THR A 52 9.57 -12.42 17.59
CA THR A 52 8.94 -13.50 16.84
C THR A 52 9.88 -14.10 15.82
N ASP A 53 9.50 -15.25 15.27
CA ASP A 53 10.07 -15.76 14.02
C ASP A 53 9.77 -14.79 12.87
N TYR A 54 10.53 -14.92 11.79
CA TYR A 54 10.32 -14.16 10.57
C TYR A 54 9.05 -14.61 9.85
N PHE A 55 8.35 -13.64 9.24
CA PHE A 55 7.24 -13.89 8.33
C PHE A 55 7.41 -13.06 7.06
N THR A 56 6.88 -13.53 5.94
CA THR A 56 7.00 -12.86 4.64
C THR A 56 5.64 -12.41 4.16
N CYS A 57 5.54 -11.12 3.80
CA CYS A 57 4.41 -10.55 3.09
C CYS A 57 4.81 -10.36 1.63
N ASP A 58 4.17 -11.10 0.72
CA ASP A 58 4.47 -11.08 -0.71
C ASP A 58 3.75 -9.93 -1.43
N HIS A 59 2.70 -9.38 -0.80
CA HIS A 59 1.89 -8.30 -1.31
C HIS A 59 2.32 -6.95 -0.73
N VAL A 60 2.10 -5.87 -1.50
CA VAL A 60 2.51 -4.51 -1.10
C VAL A 60 1.68 -3.94 0.04
N GLU A 61 0.44 -4.41 0.18
CA GLU A 61 -0.45 -4.02 1.26
C GLU A 61 -0.69 -5.19 2.20
N TRP A 62 -0.48 -4.94 3.47
CA TRP A 62 -0.76 -5.88 4.53
C TRP A 62 -1.16 -5.14 5.80
N ARG A 63 -1.71 -5.86 6.76
CA ARG A 63 -2.19 -5.28 8.00
C ARG A 63 -1.90 -6.18 9.18
N ILE A 64 -1.86 -5.56 10.36
CA ILE A 64 -1.80 -6.23 11.64
C ILE A 64 -3.13 -5.99 12.35
N ARG A 65 -3.88 -7.04 12.58
CA ARG A 65 -5.00 -7.02 13.50
C ARG A 65 -4.53 -7.49 14.86
N TRP A 66 -4.95 -6.82 15.88
CA TRP A 66 -4.53 -7.12 17.23
C TRP A 66 -5.67 -6.96 18.22
N GLU A 67 -5.60 -7.76 19.28
CA GLU A 67 -6.48 -7.69 20.42
C GLU A 67 -5.69 -8.10 21.66
N TYR A 68 -5.91 -7.44 22.77
CA TYR A 68 -5.40 -7.86 24.07
C TYR A 68 -6.46 -7.71 25.16
N ILE A 69 -6.41 -8.59 26.16
CA ILE A 69 -7.28 -8.56 27.32
C ILE A 69 -6.44 -8.08 28.49
N PRO A 70 -6.71 -6.89 29.05
CA PRO A 70 -6.03 -6.41 30.25
C PRO A 70 -6.26 -7.31 31.44
N ASN A 71 -5.26 -7.46 32.30
CA ASN A 71 -5.44 -8.19 33.55
C ASN A 71 -6.45 -7.44 34.46
N PRO A 72 -7.53 -8.08 34.94
CA PRO A 72 -8.58 -7.42 35.71
C PRO A 72 -8.06 -6.73 37.01
N GLN A 73 -7.00 -7.28 37.63
CA GLN A 73 -6.43 -6.74 38.87
C GLN A 73 -5.55 -5.52 38.61
N PHE A 74 -4.97 -5.37 37.43
CA PHE A 74 -4.01 -4.34 37.05
C PHE A 74 -4.36 -3.67 35.73
N SER A 75 -5.64 -3.55 35.41
CA SER A 75 -6.11 -3.13 34.12
C SER A 75 -5.57 -1.77 33.65
N ASN A 76 -5.42 -0.81 34.58
CA ASN A 76 -4.84 0.51 34.26
C ASN A 76 -3.32 0.47 34.02
N LEU A 77 -2.64 -0.62 34.42
CA LEU A 77 -1.20 -0.83 34.22
C LEU A 77 -0.93 -1.77 33.07
N SER A 78 -1.98 -2.38 32.49
CA SER A 78 -1.83 -3.25 31.33
C SER A 78 -1.24 -2.46 30.17
N SER A 79 -0.29 -3.07 29.49
CA SER A 79 0.38 -2.47 28.33
C SER A 79 0.54 -3.50 27.23
N PHE A 80 0.40 -3.05 26.00
CA PHE A 80 0.58 -3.85 24.82
C PHE A 80 1.35 -3.05 23.77
N SER A 81 2.47 -3.59 23.32
CA SER A 81 3.17 -3.02 22.18
C SER A 81 3.62 -4.13 21.20
N ALA A 82 3.48 -3.84 19.92
CA ALA A 82 3.98 -4.69 18.85
C ALA A 82 4.63 -3.79 17.80
N ILE A 83 5.94 -3.94 17.63
CA ILE A 83 6.73 -3.13 16.69
C ILE A 83 7.28 -4.05 15.61
N THR A 84 7.03 -3.72 14.35
CA THR A 84 7.43 -4.51 13.19
C THR A 84 8.73 -3.98 12.59
N TYR A 85 9.68 -4.86 12.41
CA TYR A 85 10.97 -4.57 11.81
C TYR A 85 11.17 -5.39 10.52
N PRO A 86 11.75 -4.81 9.48
CA PRO A 86 12.27 -5.57 8.34
C PRO A 86 13.37 -6.53 8.78
N GLN A 87 13.54 -7.63 8.08
CA GLN A 87 14.63 -8.58 8.34
C GLN A 87 15.99 -7.90 8.22
N GLY A 88 16.82 -8.09 9.24
CA GLY A 88 18.16 -7.49 9.31
C GLY A 88 18.21 -6.08 9.88
N GLU A 89 17.07 -5.47 10.20
CA GLU A 89 16.97 -4.16 10.83
C GLU A 89 16.56 -4.30 12.30
N ASP A 90 17.21 -3.55 13.17
CA ASP A 90 16.90 -3.49 14.60
C ASP A 90 16.47 -2.09 15.05
N PHE A 91 16.63 -1.11 14.19
CA PHE A 91 16.43 0.31 14.52
C PHE A 91 15.29 0.95 13.73
N TRP A 92 15.20 0.66 12.41
CA TRP A 92 14.15 1.23 11.56
C TRP A 92 12.95 0.28 11.51
N TYR A 93 11.84 0.72 12.11
CA TYR A 93 10.60 -0.05 12.12
C TYR A 93 9.64 0.41 11.01
N THR A 94 8.81 -0.53 10.54
CA THR A 94 7.79 -0.28 9.52
C THR A 94 6.46 0.11 10.15
N ASN A 95 6.15 -0.46 11.33
CA ASN A 95 4.88 -0.27 12.01
C ASN A 95 5.06 -0.36 13.52
N ALA A 96 4.29 0.41 14.29
CA ALA A 96 4.30 0.37 15.73
C ALA A 96 2.89 0.50 16.31
N ILE A 97 2.52 -0.44 17.16
CA ILE A 97 1.28 -0.45 17.95
C ILE A 97 1.68 -0.26 19.41
N LEU A 98 1.13 0.76 20.06
CA LEU A 98 1.41 1.08 21.46
C LEU A 98 0.09 1.37 22.15
N LYS A 99 -0.26 0.57 23.18
CA LYS A 99 -1.51 0.69 23.95
C LYS A 99 -1.25 0.53 25.42
N ILE A 100 -2.00 1.27 26.23
CA ILE A 100 -1.92 1.24 27.68
C ILE A 100 -3.34 1.31 28.26
N GLY A 101 -3.58 0.51 29.30
CA GLY A 101 -4.84 0.49 30.04
C GLY A 101 -5.92 -0.33 29.36
N THR A 102 -7.15 0.12 29.49
CA THR A 102 -8.37 -0.56 29.01
C THR A 102 -8.98 0.08 27.78
N GLU A 103 -8.42 1.20 27.33
CA GLU A 103 -8.88 1.86 26.11
C GLU A 103 -8.23 1.21 24.88
N ASP A 104 -9.00 1.11 23.79
CA ASP A 104 -8.50 0.58 22.52
C ASP A 104 -7.79 -0.78 22.67
N THR A 105 -8.49 -1.78 23.22
CA THR A 105 -7.95 -3.12 23.44
C THR A 105 -7.87 -3.97 22.19
N ASN A 106 -8.33 -3.47 21.06
CA ASN A 106 -8.24 -4.11 19.75
C ASN A 106 -8.09 -3.06 18.64
N GLY A 107 -7.68 -3.50 17.47
CA GLY A 107 -7.55 -2.62 16.32
C GLY A 107 -6.90 -3.25 15.11
N THR A 108 -6.71 -2.41 14.10
CA THR A 108 -6.03 -2.77 12.87
C THR A 108 -5.04 -1.67 12.49
N SER A 109 -3.84 -2.07 12.12
CA SER A 109 -2.79 -1.17 11.64
C SER A 109 -2.38 -1.61 10.23
N TYR A 110 -2.44 -0.69 9.26
CA TYR A 110 -2.15 -0.96 7.86
C TYR A 110 -0.71 -0.58 7.51
N VAL A 111 -0.07 -1.41 6.68
CA VAL A 111 1.24 -1.17 6.09
C VAL A 111 1.10 -1.14 4.58
N GLN A 112 1.53 -0.04 3.98
CA GLN A 112 1.51 0.17 2.53
C GLN A 112 2.93 0.15 1.99
N ASN A 113 3.09 -0.33 0.75
CA ASN A 113 4.39 -0.45 0.06
C ASN A 113 5.43 -1.29 0.84
N GLY A 114 4.95 -2.32 1.53
CA GLY A 114 5.72 -3.05 2.51
C GLY A 114 5.88 -4.55 2.22
N ASN A 115 6.02 -4.99 0.97
CA ASN A 115 6.36 -6.39 0.70
C ASN A 115 7.78 -6.71 1.20
N GLY A 116 7.98 -7.92 1.72
CA GLY A 116 9.27 -8.35 2.26
C GLY A 116 9.15 -9.29 3.44
N THR A 117 10.27 -9.53 4.10
CA THR A 117 10.36 -10.38 5.29
C THR A 117 10.51 -9.51 6.54
N PHE A 118 9.75 -9.80 7.57
CA PHE A 118 9.62 -9.00 8.79
C PHE A 118 9.64 -9.88 10.03
N TYR A 119 9.78 -9.25 11.18
CA TYR A 119 9.56 -9.84 12.49
C TYR A 119 8.94 -8.81 13.43
N LEU A 120 8.33 -9.27 14.53
CA LEU A 120 7.76 -8.41 15.56
C LEU A 120 8.62 -8.47 16.83
N LYS A 121 8.79 -7.31 17.46
CA LYS A 121 9.15 -7.21 18.88
C LYS A 121 7.87 -6.89 19.65
N ILE A 122 7.43 -7.84 20.46
CA ILE A 122 6.20 -7.76 21.25
C ILE A 122 6.63 -7.53 22.69
N ASN A 123 6.03 -6.52 23.34
CA ASN A 123 6.23 -6.26 24.74
C ASN A 123 4.85 -6.06 25.39
N VAL A 124 4.50 -6.94 26.30
CA VAL A 124 3.25 -6.92 27.03
C VAL A 124 3.50 -6.87 28.52
N GLY A 125 2.71 -6.08 29.22
CA GLY A 125 2.74 -5.98 30.67
C GLY A 125 1.34 -6.11 31.26
N TRP A 126 1.18 -6.94 32.28
CA TRP A 126 -0.10 -7.11 33.00
C TRP A 126 -1.29 -7.43 32.08
N THR A 127 -1.07 -8.30 31.10
CA THR A 127 -2.07 -8.67 30.09
C THR A 127 -2.51 -10.12 30.35
N GLU A 128 -3.83 -10.38 30.36
CA GLU A 128 -4.37 -11.73 30.51
C GLU A 128 -4.06 -12.58 29.27
N SER A 129 -4.32 -12.02 28.10
CA SER A 129 -3.99 -12.64 26.83
C SER A 129 -3.86 -11.61 25.71
N TYR A 130 -3.18 -11.98 24.63
CA TYR A 130 -3.18 -11.21 23.41
C TYR A 130 -3.18 -12.10 22.17
N ILE A 131 -3.64 -11.55 21.05
CA ILE A 131 -3.57 -12.11 19.73
C ILE A 131 -3.14 -11.05 18.72
N ILE A 132 -2.21 -11.40 17.86
CA ILE A 132 -1.76 -10.60 16.73
C ILE A 132 -1.92 -11.43 15.47
N ILE A 133 -2.61 -10.92 14.47
CA ILE A 133 -2.83 -11.57 13.18
C ILE A 133 -2.25 -10.66 12.10
N VAL A 134 -1.29 -11.18 11.34
CA VAL A 134 -0.76 -10.52 10.15
C VAL A 134 -1.53 -11.05 8.94
N GLU A 135 -2.10 -10.14 8.17
CA GLU A 135 -2.89 -10.46 6.96
C GLU A 135 -2.35 -9.63 5.79
N GLN A 136 -2.30 -10.23 4.61
CA GLN A 136 -1.95 -9.53 3.36
C GLN A 136 -3.16 -9.43 2.44
N ASP A 137 -3.25 -8.34 1.68
CA ASP A 137 -4.31 -8.14 0.70
C ASP A 137 -3.92 -8.80 -0.63
N LEU A 138 -4.62 -9.88 -0.98
CA LEU A 138 -4.37 -10.65 -2.20
C LEU A 138 -4.73 -9.88 -3.48
N ASP A 139 -5.57 -8.85 -3.37
CA ASP A 139 -6.00 -8.03 -4.49
C ASP A 139 -5.10 -6.79 -4.68
N SER A 140 -4.14 -6.57 -3.77
CA SER A 140 -3.21 -5.46 -3.89
C SER A 140 -2.27 -5.67 -5.08
N ILE A 141 -2.47 -4.88 -6.12
CA ILE A 141 -1.60 -4.87 -7.29
C ILE A 141 -0.45 -3.89 -7.00
N PRO A 142 0.81 -4.25 -7.29
CA PRO A 142 1.90 -3.29 -7.20
C PRO A 142 1.54 -2.04 -8.00
N GLU A 143 1.43 -0.90 -7.32
CA GLU A 143 1.18 0.36 -8.00
C GLU A 143 2.29 0.60 -9.01
N PHE A 144 1.95 0.64 -10.31
CA PHE A 144 2.89 1.12 -11.30
C PHE A 144 3.21 2.58 -10.95
N PRO A 145 4.49 2.92 -10.72
CA PRO A 145 4.86 4.28 -10.42
C PRO A 145 4.24 5.21 -11.47
N SER A 146 3.45 6.18 -11.04
CA SER A 146 2.70 7.09 -11.92
C SER A 146 3.58 7.80 -12.97
N TRP A 147 4.89 7.93 -12.70
CA TRP A 147 5.86 8.46 -13.65
C TRP A 147 6.11 7.55 -14.86
N ILE A 148 5.78 6.25 -14.81
CA ILE A 148 5.91 5.33 -15.96
C ILE A 148 4.73 5.51 -16.93
N ILE A 149 3.56 5.87 -16.45
CA ILE A 149 2.35 6.04 -17.27
C ILE A 149 2.53 7.18 -18.29
N LEU A 150 3.12 8.29 -17.86
CA LEU A 150 3.34 9.46 -18.72
C LEU A 150 4.28 9.19 -19.90
N PRO A 151 5.50 8.61 -19.72
CA PRO A 151 6.36 8.23 -20.84
C PRO A 151 5.73 7.18 -21.77
N LEU A 152 5.01 6.21 -21.22
CA LEU A 152 4.32 5.19 -22.02
C LEU A 152 3.24 5.83 -22.92
N PHE A 153 2.45 6.75 -22.37
CA PHE A 153 1.43 7.48 -23.13
C PHE A 153 2.05 8.36 -24.21
N LEU A 154 3.16 9.05 -23.91
CA LEU A 154 3.91 9.85 -24.86
C LEU A 154 4.50 8.99 -25.99
N ALA A 155 5.05 7.81 -25.66
CA ALA A 155 5.58 6.89 -26.67
C ALA A 155 4.50 6.39 -27.63
N VAL A 156 3.32 6.03 -27.11
CA VAL A 156 2.17 5.58 -27.93
C VAL A 156 1.66 6.72 -28.82
N THR A 157 1.49 7.93 -28.29
CA THR A 157 1.02 9.08 -29.07
C THR A 157 2.01 9.50 -30.15
N MET A 158 3.30 9.52 -29.85
CA MET A 158 4.36 9.82 -30.82
C MET A 158 4.41 8.78 -31.93
N SER A 159 4.29 7.49 -31.59
CA SER A 159 4.21 6.40 -32.58
C SER A 159 3.01 6.58 -33.52
N ALA A 160 1.84 6.87 -32.98
CA ALA A 160 0.63 7.10 -33.79
C ALA A 160 0.79 8.28 -34.77
N ILE A 161 1.43 9.37 -34.34
CA ILE A 161 1.70 10.54 -35.19
C ILE A 161 2.66 10.18 -36.33
N VAL A 162 3.73 9.44 -36.01
CA VAL A 162 4.73 9.01 -37.02
C VAL A 162 4.10 8.08 -38.06
N PHE A 163 3.29 7.09 -37.64
CA PHE A 163 2.58 6.20 -38.52
C PHE A 163 1.59 6.95 -39.43
N LYS A 164 0.82 7.88 -38.88
CA LYS A 164 -0.11 8.71 -39.67
C LYS A 164 0.64 9.50 -40.74
N LYS A 165 1.78 10.14 -40.41
CA LYS A 165 2.58 10.90 -41.34
C LYS A 165 3.15 10.02 -42.48
N LYS A 166 3.58 8.79 -42.17
CA LYS A 166 4.11 7.85 -43.16
C LYS A 166 3.04 7.38 -44.14
N LEU A 167 1.81 7.13 -43.68
CA LEU A 167 0.68 6.74 -44.54
C LEU A 167 0.29 7.87 -45.52
N PHE A 168 0.26 9.12 -45.05
CA PHE A 168 -0.07 10.26 -45.94
C PHE A 168 0.98 10.50 -47.03
N ASN A 169 2.28 10.30 -46.72
CA ASN A 169 3.35 10.48 -47.71
C ASN A 169 3.43 9.36 -48.77
N GLN A 170 2.71 8.23 -48.60
CA GLN A 170 2.65 7.16 -49.60
C GLN A 170 1.49 7.33 -50.57
N GLN A 171 0.58 8.28 -50.33
CA GLN A 171 -0.59 8.55 -51.21
C GLN A 171 -0.39 9.79 -52.12
N SER A 172 0.75 10.44 -52.03
CA SER A 172 1.17 11.53 -52.93
C SER A 172 2.17 11.04 -53.98
#